data_6aa8902fd59184e5692543abf51f2cc9
#
_entry.id   6aa8902fd59184e5692543abf51f2cc9
#
_cell.length_a   1.000
_cell.length_b   1.000
_cell.length_c   1.000
_cell.angle_alpha   90.00
_cell.angle_beta   90.00
_cell.angle_gamma   90.00
#
_symmetry.space_group_name_H-M   'P 1'
#
loop_
_entity.id
_entity.type
_entity.pdbx_description
1 polymer ?
#
loop_
_entity_poly.entity_id
_entity_poly.type
_entity_poly.pdbx_seq_one_letter_code
_entity_poly.pdbx_strand_id
1 'polypeptide(L)'
;MTIKDVPAVDRLLKREFAAHNSPVIELIEAQTHDPFCVLVGTILSARTKDACTAGAVRRLFSTAAGPVFTPADLERLSAAQIEKLIFPVGFYHDKARHLHALPQALREFFPEGLENAGKGLSTVAHYNALVERLCSLPGVGRKTANLTVAVGFDLPAVCVDVHVHRITNRLGLVNTKTPLETEMALREILPVKYWKTWNSHFVSFGQTRCKPRGPVCTDCPLSKYCVKV
;
A
#
# COMPACT_ATOMS: atom_id res chain seq x y z
N MET A 1 -2.28 17.40 17.75
CA MET A 1 -1.90 17.81 16.38
C MET A 1 -3.10 18.40 15.65
N THR A 2 -2.91 19.43 14.86
CA THR A 2 -3.92 20.05 14.02
C THR A 2 -3.52 19.97 12.55
N ILE A 3 -4.41 20.32 11.64
CA ILE A 3 -4.11 20.35 10.19
C ILE A 3 -2.99 21.33 9.84
N LYS A 4 -2.81 22.41 10.64
CA LYS A 4 -1.73 23.39 10.46
C LYS A 4 -0.34 22.80 10.72
N ASP A 5 -0.27 21.73 11.50
CA ASP A 5 0.99 21.04 11.84
C ASP A 5 1.43 20.04 10.77
N VAL A 6 0.53 19.64 9.84
CA VAL A 6 0.80 18.62 8.80
C VAL A 6 2.09 18.90 8.02
N PRO A 7 2.37 20.14 7.53
CA PRO A 7 3.60 20.39 6.79
C PRO A 7 4.88 20.17 7.62
N ALA A 8 4.84 20.44 8.91
CA ALA A 8 5.98 20.22 9.79
C ALA A 8 6.17 18.74 10.13
N VAL A 9 5.07 18.05 10.41
CA VAL A 9 5.07 16.59 10.66
C VAL A 9 5.53 15.83 9.42
N ASP A 10 5.05 16.16 8.23
CA ASP A 10 5.49 15.54 6.98
C ASP A 10 7.01 15.70 6.75
N ARG A 11 7.57 16.88 6.99
CA ARG A 11 9.03 17.08 6.89
C ARG A 11 9.82 16.20 7.87
N LEU A 12 9.33 16.03 9.09
CA LEU A 12 9.96 15.17 10.08
C LEU A 12 9.87 13.70 9.68
N LEU A 13 8.69 13.25 9.23
CA LEU A 13 8.48 11.89 8.76
C LEU A 13 9.33 11.56 7.51
N LYS A 14 9.48 12.50 6.57
CA LYS A 14 10.39 12.34 5.42
C LYS A 14 11.83 12.10 5.84
N ARG A 15 12.32 12.80 6.86
CA ARG A 15 13.68 12.60 7.40
C ARG A 15 13.82 11.21 8.04
N GLU A 16 12.85 10.80 8.83
CA GLU A 16 12.82 9.46 9.43
C GLU A 16 12.74 8.37 8.36
N PHE A 17 11.91 8.56 7.31
CA PHE A 17 11.80 7.64 6.19
C PHE A 17 13.12 7.47 5.43
N ALA A 18 13.81 8.57 5.13
CA ALA A 18 15.09 8.55 4.43
C ALA A 18 16.21 7.86 5.24
N ALA A 19 16.10 7.81 6.57
CA ALA A 19 17.04 7.14 7.45
C ALA A 19 16.82 5.63 7.60
N HIS A 20 15.74 5.10 7.02
CA HIS A 20 15.34 3.68 7.17
C HIS A 20 15.10 3.04 5.80
N ASN A 21 15.04 1.71 5.77
CA ASN A 21 14.71 0.97 4.54
C ASN A 21 13.29 1.28 4.07
N SER A 22 13.13 1.48 2.76
CA SER A 22 11.81 1.62 2.14
C SER A 22 10.97 0.36 2.33
N PRO A 23 9.66 0.48 2.57
CA PRO A 23 8.74 -0.65 2.56
C PRO A 23 8.82 -1.44 1.25
N VAL A 24 8.48 -2.73 1.30
CA VAL A 24 8.66 -3.66 0.17
C VAL A 24 7.91 -3.23 -1.10
N ILE A 25 6.79 -2.55 -0.97
CA ILE A 25 5.96 -2.14 -2.12
C ILE A 25 6.63 -1.03 -2.92
N GLU A 26 7.27 -0.07 -2.26
CA GLU A 26 8.06 0.99 -2.91
C GLU A 26 9.29 0.41 -3.62
N LEU A 27 9.88 -0.66 -3.07
CA LEU A 27 10.99 -1.35 -3.74
C LEU A 27 10.52 -2.08 -5.01
N ILE A 28 9.33 -2.67 -5.00
CA ILE A 28 8.73 -3.31 -6.19
C ILE A 28 8.47 -2.26 -7.26
N GLU A 29 7.86 -1.12 -6.90
CA GLU A 29 7.64 -0.02 -7.83
C GLU A 29 8.94 0.47 -8.45
N ALA A 30 9.95 0.78 -7.63
CA ALA A 30 11.24 1.29 -8.09
C ALA A 30 11.99 0.31 -9.03
N GLN A 31 11.69 -0.99 -8.94
CA GLN A 31 12.30 -2.01 -9.80
C GLN A 31 11.52 -2.29 -11.07
N THR A 32 10.19 -2.16 -11.03
CA THR A 32 9.32 -2.59 -12.13
C THR A 32 8.65 -1.45 -12.87
N HIS A 33 8.39 -0.32 -12.20
CA HIS A 33 7.60 0.81 -12.71
C HIS A 33 6.26 0.37 -13.32
N ASP A 34 5.65 -0.66 -12.73
CA ASP A 34 4.48 -1.34 -13.28
C ASP A 34 3.36 -1.50 -12.23
N PRO A 35 2.15 -0.95 -12.48
CA PRO A 35 1.04 -1.03 -11.54
C PRO A 35 0.57 -2.46 -11.24
N PHE A 36 0.71 -3.40 -12.19
CA PHE A 36 0.35 -4.79 -11.96
C PHE A 36 1.32 -5.47 -10.98
N CYS A 37 2.62 -5.23 -11.15
CA CYS A 37 3.63 -5.74 -10.21
C CYS A 37 3.40 -5.18 -8.79
N VAL A 38 3.06 -3.90 -8.67
CA VAL A 38 2.70 -3.27 -7.39
C VAL A 38 1.43 -3.89 -6.81
N LEU A 39 0.40 -4.12 -7.62
CA LEU A 39 -0.85 -4.78 -7.20
C LEU A 39 -0.58 -6.19 -6.65
N VAL A 40 0.14 -7.01 -7.39
CA VAL A 40 0.50 -8.38 -6.97
C VAL A 40 1.31 -8.35 -5.68
N GLY A 41 2.33 -7.50 -5.60
CA GLY A 41 3.14 -7.31 -4.40
C GLY A 41 2.30 -6.89 -3.19
N THR A 42 1.34 -6.00 -3.38
CA THR A 42 0.45 -5.52 -2.32
C THR A 42 -0.51 -6.61 -1.83
N ILE A 43 -1.06 -7.44 -2.73
CA ILE A 43 -1.85 -8.62 -2.37
C ILE A 43 -1.00 -9.57 -1.51
N LEU A 44 0.24 -9.84 -1.91
CA LEU A 44 1.15 -10.73 -1.18
C LEU A 44 1.54 -10.15 0.19
N SER A 45 1.70 -8.82 0.31
CA SER A 45 2.13 -8.16 1.55
C SER A 45 1.05 -8.16 2.65
N ALA A 46 -0.23 -8.32 2.31
CA ALA A 46 -1.31 -8.33 3.28
C ALA A 46 -1.08 -9.39 4.39
N ARG A 47 -0.97 -8.94 5.65
CA ARG A 47 -0.67 -9.79 6.83
C ARG A 47 0.60 -10.64 6.67
N THR A 48 1.62 -10.11 5.99
CA THR A 48 2.89 -10.78 5.74
C THR A 48 4.03 -9.81 6.06
N LYS A 49 5.12 -10.30 6.63
CA LYS A 49 6.33 -9.48 6.87
C LYS A 49 7.01 -9.13 5.55
N ASP A 50 7.58 -7.94 5.44
CA ASP A 50 8.22 -7.42 4.22
C ASP A 50 9.27 -8.36 3.65
N ALA A 51 10.15 -8.93 4.48
CA ALA A 51 11.17 -9.89 4.02
C ALA A 51 10.56 -11.15 3.39
N CYS A 52 9.44 -11.65 3.94
CA CYS A 52 8.71 -12.80 3.38
C CYS A 52 8.04 -12.42 2.06
N THR A 53 7.42 -11.25 1.98
CA THR A 53 6.82 -10.71 0.76
C THR A 53 7.88 -10.56 -0.34
N ALA A 54 9.02 -9.94 -0.05
CA ALA A 54 10.11 -9.77 -1.01
C ALA A 54 10.61 -11.11 -1.58
N GLY A 55 10.75 -12.13 -0.73
CA GLY A 55 11.13 -13.48 -1.16
C GLY A 55 10.09 -14.12 -2.08
N ALA A 56 8.81 -13.99 -1.76
CA ALA A 56 7.71 -14.52 -2.57
C ALA A 56 7.58 -13.80 -3.91
N VAL A 57 7.64 -12.47 -3.92
CA VAL A 57 7.63 -11.66 -5.15
C VAL A 57 8.78 -12.04 -6.07
N ARG A 58 10.01 -12.16 -5.53
CA ARG A 58 11.17 -12.58 -6.34
C ARG A 58 10.96 -13.93 -7.01
N ARG A 59 10.47 -14.95 -6.29
CA ARG A 59 10.19 -16.27 -6.87
C ARG A 59 9.08 -16.22 -7.92
N LEU A 60 7.99 -15.49 -7.64
CA LEU A 60 6.88 -15.38 -8.58
C LEU A 60 7.31 -14.62 -9.84
N PHE A 61 7.97 -13.47 -9.69
CA PHE A 61 8.40 -12.66 -10.83
C PHE A 61 9.54 -13.28 -11.64
N SER A 62 10.31 -14.21 -11.06
CA SER A 62 11.31 -14.97 -11.82
C SER A 62 10.70 -15.94 -12.85
N THR A 63 9.38 -16.14 -12.85
CA THR A 63 8.68 -16.91 -13.88
C THR A 63 8.27 -16.08 -15.10
N ALA A 64 8.57 -14.79 -15.12
CA ALA A 64 8.30 -13.91 -16.26
C ALA A 64 9.01 -14.39 -17.52
N ALA A 65 8.32 -14.31 -18.66
CA ALA A 65 8.91 -14.60 -19.97
C ALA A 65 9.72 -13.40 -20.51
N GLY A 66 9.47 -12.21 -19.97
CA GLY A 66 10.09 -10.95 -20.38
C GLY A 66 10.75 -10.22 -19.19
N PRO A 67 11.14 -8.96 -19.38
CA PRO A 67 11.84 -8.18 -18.36
C PRO A 67 10.93 -7.79 -17.17
N VAL A 68 9.61 -7.78 -17.35
CA VAL A 68 8.61 -7.44 -16.32
C VAL A 68 7.57 -8.55 -16.27
N PHE A 69 7.15 -8.90 -15.06
CA PHE A 69 6.10 -9.89 -14.82
C PHE A 69 4.73 -9.33 -15.20
N THR A 70 3.97 -10.06 -16.01
CA THR A 70 2.72 -9.62 -16.64
C THR A 70 1.52 -10.46 -16.23
N PRO A 71 0.26 -10.00 -16.46
CA PRO A 71 -0.93 -10.84 -16.31
C PRO A 71 -0.86 -12.14 -17.10
N ALA A 72 -0.27 -12.13 -18.32
CA ALA A 72 -0.09 -13.33 -19.14
C ALA A 72 0.88 -14.34 -18.52
N ASP A 73 1.92 -13.87 -17.81
CA ASP A 73 2.82 -14.76 -17.07
C ASP A 73 2.08 -15.43 -15.90
N LEU A 74 1.26 -14.68 -15.19
CA LEU A 74 0.45 -15.21 -14.10
C LEU A 74 -0.60 -16.23 -14.60
N GLU A 75 -1.20 -15.98 -15.75
CA GLU A 75 -2.21 -16.87 -16.36
C GLU A 75 -1.66 -18.25 -16.73
N ARG A 76 -0.37 -18.36 -17.05
CA ARG A 76 0.30 -19.63 -17.34
C ARG A 76 0.51 -20.52 -16.11
N LEU A 77 0.36 -19.97 -14.91
CA LEU A 77 0.58 -20.68 -13.65
C LEU A 77 -0.75 -21.24 -13.10
N SER A 78 -0.77 -22.50 -12.76
CA SER A 78 -1.88 -23.07 -11.97
C SER A 78 -1.86 -22.52 -10.55
N ALA A 79 -3.01 -22.55 -9.87
CA ALA A 79 -3.11 -22.14 -8.46
C ALA A 79 -2.10 -22.87 -7.57
N ALA A 80 -1.86 -24.17 -7.80
CA ALA A 80 -0.89 -24.97 -7.05
C ALA A 80 0.58 -24.54 -7.30
N GLN A 81 0.89 -24.10 -8.51
CA GLN A 81 2.23 -23.54 -8.81
C GLN A 81 2.42 -22.17 -8.13
N ILE A 82 1.40 -21.30 -8.21
CA ILE A 82 1.42 -20.00 -7.52
C ILE A 82 1.61 -20.23 -6.01
N GLU A 83 0.86 -21.16 -5.43
CA GLU A 83 0.93 -21.48 -3.99
C GLU A 83 2.35 -21.86 -3.57
N LYS A 84 3.03 -22.73 -4.32
CA LYS A 84 4.43 -23.11 -4.06
C LYS A 84 5.39 -21.90 -4.15
N LEU A 85 5.19 -21.03 -5.13
CA LEU A 85 6.05 -19.87 -5.36
C LEU A 85 5.89 -18.82 -4.25
N ILE A 86 4.68 -18.61 -3.75
CA ILE A 86 4.41 -17.58 -2.75
C ILE A 86 4.57 -18.04 -1.30
N PHE A 87 4.69 -19.36 -1.04
CA PHE A 87 4.94 -19.86 0.32
C PHE A 87 6.23 -19.24 0.90
N PRO A 88 6.28 -18.80 2.18
CA PRO A 88 5.30 -18.94 3.26
C PRO A 88 4.55 -17.62 3.57
N VAL A 89 4.05 -16.87 2.59
CA VAL A 89 3.25 -15.66 2.88
C VAL A 89 1.98 -16.01 3.68
N GLY A 90 1.53 -15.10 4.53
CA GLY A 90 0.30 -15.31 5.28
C GLY A 90 -0.89 -15.52 4.35
N PHE A 91 -1.74 -16.51 4.64
CA PHE A 91 -2.93 -16.88 3.85
C PHE A 91 -2.60 -17.25 2.40
N TYR A 92 -1.47 -17.89 2.17
CA TYR A 92 -0.95 -18.18 0.83
C TYR A 92 -1.91 -19.04 -0.04
N HIS A 93 -2.70 -19.93 0.53
CA HIS A 93 -3.74 -20.69 -0.19
C HIS A 93 -4.79 -19.77 -0.83
N ASP A 94 -5.35 -18.83 -0.04
CA ASP A 94 -6.36 -17.88 -0.53
C ASP A 94 -5.74 -16.92 -1.55
N LYS A 95 -4.54 -16.43 -1.26
CA LYS A 95 -3.81 -15.55 -2.18
C LYS A 95 -3.49 -16.22 -3.50
N ALA A 96 -3.12 -17.50 -3.51
CA ALA A 96 -2.89 -18.25 -4.74
C ALA A 96 -4.15 -18.35 -5.59
N ARG A 97 -5.31 -18.60 -4.95
CA ARG A 97 -6.60 -18.62 -5.65
C ARG A 97 -6.96 -17.24 -6.22
N HIS A 98 -6.77 -16.18 -5.45
CA HIS A 98 -7.03 -14.82 -5.90
C HIS A 98 -6.10 -14.42 -7.06
N LEU A 99 -4.81 -14.71 -6.95
CA LEU A 99 -3.86 -14.43 -8.03
C LEU A 99 -4.16 -15.24 -9.29
N HIS A 100 -4.55 -16.51 -9.17
CA HIS A 100 -4.94 -17.32 -10.32
C HIS A 100 -6.18 -16.77 -11.06
N ALA A 101 -7.13 -16.19 -10.33
CA ALA A 101 -8.32 -15.54 -10.92
C ALA A 101 -8.07 -14.13 -11.43
N LEU A 102 -6.96 -13.48 -11.02
CA LEU A 102 -6.70 -12.08 -11.29
C LEU A 102 -6.60 -11.73 -12.80
N PRO A 103 -5.95 -12.51 -13.68
CA PRO A 103 -5.87 -12.17 -15.10
C PRO A 103 -7.23 -12.08 -15.79
N GLN A 104 -8.16 -12.98 -15.48
CA GLN A 104 -9.52 -12.94 -16.00
C GLN A 104 -10.27 -11.72 -15.50
N ALA A 105 -10.20 -11.43 -14.19
CA ALA A 105 -10.84 -10.25 -13.60
C ALA A 105 -10.27 -8.95 -14.18
N LEU A 106 -8.96 -8.89 -14.46
CA LEU A 106 -8.37 -7.72 -15.11
C LEU A 106 -8.95 -7.48 -16.50
N ARG A 107 -9.16 -8.51 -17.32
CA ARG A 107 -9.81 -8.35 -18.63
C ARG A 107 -11.25 -7.86 -18.52
N GLU A 108 -11.97 -8.28 -17.48
CA GLU A 108 -13.35 -7.86 -17.24
C GLU A 108 -13.45 -6.43 -16.75
N PHE A 109 -12.70 -6.09 -15.68
CA PHE A 109 -12.80 -4.80 -15.02
C PHE A 109 -11.87 -3.72 -15.60
N PHE A 110 -10.84 -4.09 -16.36
CA PHE A 110 -9.85 -3.19 -16.98
C PHE A 110 -9.60 -3.59 -18.45
N PRO A 111 -10.61 -3.56 -19.32
CA PRO A 111 -10.48 -3.97 -20.72
C PRO A 111 -9.48 -3.11 -21.50
N GLU A 112 -9.20 -1.88 -21.06
CA GLU A 112 -8.16 -1.00 -21.60
C GLU A 112 -6.73 -1.38 -21.20
N GLY A 113 -6.58 -2.35 -20.31
CA GLY A 113 -5.33 -2.70 -19.63
C GLY A 113 -5.13 -1.91 -18.34
N LEU A 114 -4.64 -2.59 -17.30
CA LEU A 114 -4.44 -1.95 -15.99
C LEU A 114 -3.47 -0.77 -16.06
N GLU A 115 -2.41 -0.88 -16.87
CA GLU A 115 -1.39 0.16 -17.06
C GLU A 115 -1.94 1.46 -17.67
N ASN A 116 -3.11 1.39 -18.28
CA ASN A 116 -3.79 2.55 -18.87
C ASN A 116 -4.82 3.18 -17.93
N ALA A 117 -5.25 2.45 -16.90
CA ALA A 117 -6.36 2.86 -16.04
C ALA A 117 -6.10 4.16 -15.25
N GLY A 118 -4.84 4.53 -15.04
CA GLY A 118 -4.44 5.79 -14.39
C GLY A 118 -4.27 6.98 -15.34
N LYS A 119 -4.29 6.76 -16.66
CA LYS A 119 -3.99 7.81 -17.64
C LYS A 119 -5.10 8.86 -17.69
N GLY A 120 -4.71 10.14 -17.71
CA GLY A 120 -5.64 11.27 -17.82
C GLY A 120 -6.47 11.55 -16.56
N LEU A 121 -6.28 10.81 -15.47
CA LEU A 121 -6.97 11.07 -14.21
C LEU A 121 -6.37 12.33 -13.54
N SER A 122 -7.22 13.30 -13.19
CA SER A 122 -6.77 14.60 -12.68
C SER A 122 -7.56 15.11 -11.47
N THR A 123 -8.61 14.40 -11.07
CA THR A 123 -9.47 14.82 -9.96
C THR A 123 -9.54 13.77 -8.86
N VAL A 124 -9.84 14.20 -7.63
CA VAL A 124 -10.06 13.29 -6.49
C VAL A 124 -11.18 12.28 -6.78
N ALA A 125 -12.23 12.70 -7.50
CA ALA A 125 -13.31 11.80 -7.90
C ALA A 125 -12.81 10.67 -8.82
N HIS A 126 -11.95 10.98 -9.80
CA HIS A 126 -11.33 9.98 -10.66
C HIS A 126 -10.45 8.99 -9.86
N TYR A 127 -9.61 9.50 -8.93
CA TYR A 127 -8.76 8.63 -8.10
C TYR A 127 -9.61 7.70 -7.23
N ASN A 128 -10.69 8.20 -6.66
CA ASN A 128 -11.62 7.39 -5.87
C ASN A 128 -12.33 6.33 -6.72
N ALA A 129 -12.76 6.67 -7.92
CA ALA A 129 -13.38 5.72 -8.86
C ALA A 129 -12.38 4.59 -9.23
N LEU A 130 -11.10 4.91 -9.44
CA LEU A 130 -10.07 3.89 -9.68
C LEU A 130 -9.89 2.97 -8.46
N VAL A 131 -9.90 3.51 -7.24
CA VAL A 131 -9.86 2.70 -6.01
C VAL A 131 -11.04 1.73 -5.93
N GLU A 132 -12.27 2.20 -6.17
CA GLU A 132 -13.47 1.35 -6.14
C GLU A 132 -13.39 0.25 -7.21
N ARG A 133 -12.95 0.59 -8.41
CA ARG A 133 -12.77 -0.36 -9.50
C ARG A 133 -11.72 -1.43 -9.19
N LEU A 134 -10.61 -1.06 -8.56
CA LEU A 134 -9.60 -2.01 -8.07
C LEU A 134 -10.17 -2.93 -6.98
N CYS A 135 -11.08 -2.45 -6.13
CA CYS A 135 -11.73 -3.27 -5.10
C CYS A 135 -12.63 -4.38 -5.68
N SER A 136 -12.99 -4.33 -6.97
CA SER A 136 -13.72 -5.42 -7.64
C SER A 136 -12.82 -6.61 -7.98
N LEU A 137 -11.51 -6.46 -7.92
CA LEU A 137 -10.55 -7.53 -8.21
C LEU A 137 -10.44 -8.52 -7.05
N PRO A 138 -10.21 -9.82 -7.33
CA PRO A 138 -10.09 -10.85 -6.31
C PRO A 138 -8.91 -10.57 -5.36
N GLY A 139 -9.19 -10.62 -4.05
CA GLY A 139 -8.18 -10.39 -3.00
C GLY A 139 -7.78 -8.93 -2.81
N VAL A 140 -8.43 -7.99 -3.48
CA VAL A 140 -8.15 -6.55 -3.39
C VAL A 140 -9.17 -5.86 -2.50
N GLY A 141 -8.75 -5.55 -1.28
CA GLY A 141 -9.52 -4.69 -0.37
C GLY A 141 -9.11 -3.22 -0.51
N ARG A 142 -9.85 -2.34 0.19
CA ARG A 142 -9.61 -0.87 0.16
C ARG A 142 -8.16 -0.46 0.40
N LYS A 143 -7.49 -1.06 1.40
CA LYS A 143 -6.08 -0.77 1.67
C LYS A 143 -5.19 -1.12 0.48
N THR A 144 -5.38 -2.30 -0.11
CA THR A 144 -4.63 -2.76 -1.29
C THR A 144 -4.88 -1.84 -2.48
N ALA A 145 -6.14 -1.50 -2.76
CA ALA A 145 -6.51 -0.59 -3.85
C ALA A 145 -5.89 0.80 -3.69
N ASN A 146 -6.04 1.43 -2.51
CA ASN A 146 -5.42 2.74 -2.24
C ASN A 146 -3.90 2.72 -2.37
N LEU A 147 -3.24 1.65 -1.89
CA LEU A 147 -1.78 1.55 -1.99
C LEU A 147 -1.33 1.35 -3.44
N THR A 148 -2.06 0.55 -4.23
CA THR A 148 -1.81 0.39 -5.67
C THR A 148 -1.99 1.73 -6.42
N VAL A 149 -3.02 2.51 -6.08
CA VAL A 149 -3.21 3.84 -6.69
C VAL A 149 -2.08 4.79 -6.29
N ALA A 150 -1.70 4.82 -5.01
CA ALA A 150 -0.68 5.73 -4.51
C ALA A 150 0.73 5.41 -5.06
N VAL A 151 1.10 4.14 -5.08
CA VAL A 151 2.45 3.69 -5.42
C VAL A 151 2.53 3.26 -6.89
N GLY A 152 1.62 2.38 -7.34
CA GLY A 152 1.70 1.81 -8.68
C GLY A 152 1.31 2.78 -9.80
N PHE A 153 0.32 3.65 -9.56
CA PHE A 153 -0.11 4.66 -10.53
C PHE A 153 0.49 6.05 -10.27
N ASP A 154 1.21 6.22 -9.18
CA ASP A 154 1.75 7.51 -8.75
C ASP A 154 0.66 8.60 -8.59
N LEU A 155 -0.57 8.21 -8.21
CA LEU A 155 -1.74 9.08 -8.09
C LEU A 155 -2.12 9.30 -6.62
N PRO A 156 -2.75 10.44 -6.27
CA PRO A 156 -3.18 10.69 -4.90
C PRO A 156 -4.22 9.68 -4.42
N ALA A 157 -3.87 8.92 -3.36
CA ALA A 157 -4.80 8.06 -2.64
C ALA A 157 -4.42 8.00 -1.16
N VAL A 158 -5.43 7.97 -0.28
CA VAL A 158 -5.23 7.89 1.17
C VAL A 158 -5.23 6.42 1.59
N CYS A 159 -4.05 5.82 1.62
CA CYS A 159 -3.90 4.45 2.11
C CYS A 159 -3.79 4.46 3.64
N VAL A 160 -4.74 3.83 4.33
CA VAL A 160 -4.73 3.69 5.78
C VAL A 160 -4.54 2.23 6.19
N ASP A 161 -3.41 1.96 6.82
CA ASP A 161 -3.13 0.69 7.48
C ASP A 161 -3.15 0.83 9.01
N VAL A 162 -2.75 -0.22 9.71
CA VAL A 162 -2.67 -0.21 11.19
C VAL A 162 -1.67 0.83 11.73
N HIS A 163 -0.65 1.20 10.96
CA HIS A 163 0.32 2.22 11.37
C HIS A 163 -0.26 3.62 11.23
N VAL A 164 -0.82 3.95 10.07
CA VAL A 164 -1.48 5.23 9.83
C VAL A 164 -2.61 5.43 10.83
N HIS A 165 -3.53 4.45 10.95
CA HIS A 165 -4.64 4.51 11.90
C HIS A 165 -4.16 4.79 13.33
N ARG A 166 -3.20 3.99 13.83
CA ARG A 166 -2.69 4.14 15.19
C ARG A 166 -2.03 5.49 15.44
N ILE A 167 -1.16 5.91 14.52
CA ILE A 167 -0.31 7.07 14.75
C ILE A 167 -1.08 8.36 14.58
N THR A 168 -1.98 8.47 13.60
CA THR A 168 -2.82 9.69 13.43
C THR A 168 -3.77 9.90 14.60
N ASN A 169 -4.29 8.81 15.21
CA ASN A 169 -5.05 8.87 16.47
C ASN A 169 -4.14 9.29 17.65
N ARG A 170 -2.93 8.73 17.79
CA ARG A 170 -1.97 9.14 18.83
C ARG A 170 -1.51 10.59 18.71
N LEU A 171 -1.45 11.11 17.51
CA LEU A 171 -1.17 12.52 17.26
C LEU A 171 -2.38 13.42 17.53
N GLY A 172 -3.57 12.84 17.68
CA GLY A 172 -4.81 13.60 17.83
C GLY A 172 -5.23 14.36 16.56
N LEU A 173 -4.73 13.93 15.39
CA LEU A 173 -5.16 14.47 14.09
C LEU A 173 -6.57 14.01 13.75
N VAL A 174 -6.89 12.77 14.11
CA VAL A 174 -8.21 12.15 14.01
C VAL A 174 -8.57 11.47 15.33
N ASN A 175 -9.87 11.20 15.53
CA ASN A 175 -10.37 10.38 16.64
C ASN A 175 -11.34 9.34 16.07
N THR A 176 -10.82 8.18 15.68
CA THR A 176 -11.53 7.16 14.92
C THR A 176 -11.29 5.77 15.48
N LYS A 177 -12.24 4.86 15.31
CA LYS A 177 -12.18 3.49 15.86
C LYS A 177 -11.63 2.47 14.87
N THR A 178 -11.78 2.72 13.58
CA THR A 178 -11.40 1.79 12.53
C THR A 178 -10.49 2.45 11.47
N PRO A 179 -9.67 1.67 10.74
CA PRO A 179 -8.90 2.19 9.62
C PRO A 179 -9.75 2.85 8.52
N LEU A 180 -10.96 2.33 8.28
CA LEU A 180 -11.89 2.92 7.31
C LEU A 180 -12.37 4.31 7.75
N GLU A 181 -12.78 4.46 9.00
CA GLU A 181 -13.14 5.78 9.55
C GLU A 181 -11.96 6.76 9.47
N THR A 182 -10.74 6.27 9.73
CA THR A 182 -9.53 7.09 9.61
C THR A 182 -9.29 7.53 8.17
N GLU A 183 -9.47 6.63 7.20
CA GLU A 183 -9.37 6.96 5.77
C GLU A 183 -10.35 8.07 5.40
N MET A 184 -11.63 7.93 5.77
CA MET A 184 -12.64 8.93 5.47
C MET A 184 -12.32 10.28 6.13
N ALA A 185 -11.98 10.29 7.41
CA ALA A 185 -11.61 11.51 8.12
C ALA A 185 -10.37 12.19 7.50
N LEU A 186 -9.35 11.42 7.12
CA LEU A 186 -8.16 11.98 6.47
C LEU A 186 -8.46 12.54 5.07
N ARG A 187 -9.35 11.93 4.30
CA ARG A 187 -9.77 12.45 2.99
C ARG A 187 -10.41 13.82 3.09
N GLU A 188 -11.12 14.10 4.17
CA GLU A 188 -11.76 15.39 4.40
C GLU A 188 -10.78 16.49 4.81
N ILE A 189 -9.78 16.15 5.64
CA ILE A 189 -8.91 17.16 6.26
C ILE A 189 -7.51 17.24 5.65
N LEU A 190 -6.95 16.12 5.15
CA LEU A 190 -5.56 16.08 4.69
C LEU A 190 -5.43 16.67 3.28
N PRO A 191 -4.58 17.69 3.05
CA PRO A 191 -4.36 18.22 1.71
C PRO A 191 -3.86 17.15 0.75
N VAL A 192 -4.41 17.10 -0.47
CA VAL A 192 -4.18 16.06 -1.49
C VAL A 192 -2.70 15.80 -1.77
N LYS A 193 -1.87 16.83 -1.73
CA LYS A 193 -0.42 16.73 -1.94
C LYS A 193 0.31 15.79 -0.97
N TYR A 194 -0.29 15.42 0.17
CA TYR A 194 0.29 14.49 1.14
C TYR A 194 -0.25 13.05 0.98
N TRP A 195 -1.34 12.83 0.23
CA TRP A 195 -2.02 11.54 0.18
C TRP A 195 -1.10 10.41 -0.26
N LYS A 196 -0.33 10.62 -1.32
CA LYS A 196 0.52 9.61 -1.94
C LYS A 196 1.60 9.05 -0.99
N THR A 197 2.24 9.90 -0.21
CA THR A 197 3.38 9.53 0.64
C THR A 197 3.01 9.27 2.11
N TRP A 198 1.77 9.58 2.50
CA TRP A 198 1.35 9.50 3.89
C TRP A 198 1.50 8.10 4.48
N ASN A 199 1.10 7.07 3.73
CA ASN A 199 1.20 5.69 4.19
C ASN A 199 2.65 5.27 4.43
N SER A 200 3.51 5.37 3.42
CA SER A 200 4.91 4.90 3.50
C SER A 200 5.68 5.57 4.63
N HIS A 201 5.51 6.87 4.83
CA HIS A 201 6.11 7.60 5.93
C HIS A 201 5.65 7.08 7.29
N PHE A 202 4.34 6.85 7.47
CA PHE A 202 3.80 6.33 8.74
C PHE A 202 4.11 4.87 8.96
N VAL A 203 4.20 4.06 7.90
CA VAL A 203 4.63 2.64 8.00
C VAL A 203 6.05 2.58 8.52
N SER A 204 6.99 3.27 7.89
CA SER A 204 8.40 3.31 8.31
C SER A 204 8.53 3.78 9.77
N PHE A 205 7.90 4.89 10.11
CA PHE A 205 7.90 5.43 11.48
C PHE A 205 7.25 4.49 12.49
N GLY A 206 6.19 3.79 12.09
CA GLY A 206 5.46 2.86 12.95
C GLY A 206 6.14 1.52 13.14
N GLN A 207 6.99 1.09 12.21
CA GLN A 207 7.81 -0.11 12.32
C GLN A 207 9.04 0.12 13.21
N THR A 208 9.63 1.29 13.12
CA THR A 208 10.90 1.62 13.78
C THR A 208 10.69 2.25 15.15
N ARG A 209 9.88 3.27 15.26
CA ARG A 209 9.77 4.15 16.44
C ARG A 209 8.41 4.06 17.14
N CYS A 210 7.32 4.39 16.49
CA CYS A 210 5.98 4.43 17.10
C CYS A 210 5.28 3.08 17.08
N LYS A 211 5.87 2.07 17.73
CA LYS A 211 5.37 0.69 17.80
C LYS A 211 4.04 0.60 18.54
N PRO A 212 3.20 -0.46 18.31
CA PRO A 212 1.96 -0.65 19.04
C PRO A 212 2.18 -0.85 20.53
N ARG A 213 3.22 -1.65 20.89
CA ARG A 213 3.66 -1.87 22.29
C ARG A 213 5.07 -1.35 22.45
N GLY A 214 5.34 -0.60 23.53
CA GLY A 214 6.65 -0.01 23.82
C GLY A 214 7.13 0.97 22.75
N PRO A 215 6.36 2.04 22.41
CA PRO A 215 6.84 3.05 21.48
C PRO A 215 8.07 3.77 22.06
N VAL A 216 9.04 4.07 21.20
CA VAL A 216 10.24 4.82 21.58
C VAL A 216 9.90 6.31 21.57
N CYS A 217 9.44 6.84 22.73
CA CYS A 217 9.01 8.23 22.87
C CYS A 217 10.14 9.17 23.29
N THR A 218 11.22 8.65 23.90
CA THR A 218 12.45 9.41 24.16
C THR A 218 13.01 9.87 22.82
N ASP A 219 13.32 11.13 22.67
CA ASP A 219 13.84 11.75 21.43
C ASP A 219 12.94 11.58 20.19
N CYS A 220 11.63 11.35 20.40
CA CYS A 220 10.68 11.25 19.31
C CYS A 220 10.50 12.61 18.62
N PRO A 221 10.76 12.72 17.30
CA PRO A 221 10.65 13.99 16.59
C PRO A 221 9.22 14.53 16.56
N LEU A 222 8.22 13.67 16.76
CA LEU A 222 6.80 14.04 16.79
C LEU A 222 6.27 14.30 18.21
N SER A 223 7.12 14.27 19.26
CA SER A 223 6.69 14.36 20.66
C SER A 223 5.86 15.62 20.97
N LYS A 224 6.20 16.77 20.38
CA LYS A 224 5.47 18.03 20.58
C LYS A 224 4.09 18.07 19.93
N TYR A 225 3.82 17.18 18.97
CA TYR A 225 2.53 17.06 18.28
C TYR A 225 1.67 15.92 18.82
N CYS A 226 2.26 15.04 19.64
CA CYS A 226 1.60 13.84 20.12
C CYS A 226 0.81 14.14 21.40
N VAL A 227 -0.44 13.68 21.47
CA VAL A 227 -1.26 13.80 22.69
C VAL A 227 -0.90 12.75 23.75
N LYS A 228 0.06 11.87 23.45
CA LYS A 228 0.64 10.88 24.36
C LYS A 228 -0.43 10.01 25.04
N VAL A 229 -1.15 9.27 24.23
CA VAL A 229 -2.09 8.24 24.71
C VAL A 229 -1.33 6.97 25.04
#